data_c9a0607cb11d8b665e8f21f00591d0f2
#
_entry.id   c9a0607cb11d8b665e8f21f00591d0f2
#
_cell.length_a   1.000
_cell.length_b   1.000
_cell.length_c   1.000
_cell.angle_alpha   90.00
_cell.angle_beta   90.00
_cell.angle_gamma   90.00
#
_symmetry.space_group_name_H-M   'P 1'
#
loop_
_entity.id
_entity.type
_entity.pdbx_description
1 polymer ?
#
loop_
_entity_poly.entity_id
_entity_poly.type
_entity_poly.pdbx_seq_one_letter_code
_entity_poly.pdbx_strand_id
1 'polypeptide(L)'
;MTTRERPDASLPDGLEDTLARATGTDAERLLARLDELGWTVAVAESLTGGLVVSSLVEVPGASRVLRGAVVAYATEVKHSVLGVDSALLSDHGPVHPRVARQMAEGVRVRLGTEDEPCHVGISTTGIAGPDSPDGQPVGTVHIGVATPLGTRVASLELSGTRNEIRAMAARQAVRAALDAL
;
A
#
# COMPACT_ATOMS: atom_id res chain seq x y z
N MET A 1 -44.30 3.73 41.81
CA MET A 1 -43.33 2.93 41.01
C MET A 1 -42.64 3.92 40.11
N THR A 2 -41.47 4.44 40.54
CA THR A 2 -40.77 5.55 39.89
C THR A 2 -39.67 4.93 39.02
N THR A 3 -39.84 5.01 37.73
CA THR A 3 -38.83 4.59 36.72
C THR A 3 -37.67 5.58 36.79
N ARG A 4 -36.51 5.12 37.27
CA ARG A 4 -35.26 5.86 37.14
C ARG A 4 -34.79 5.77 35.68
N GLU A 5 -34.83 6.88 34.97
CA GLU A 5 -34.10 7.05 33.73
C GLU A 5 -32.59 6.89 34.02
N ARG A 6 -31.93 6.03 33.25
CA ARG A 6 -30.46 5.98 33.23
C ARG A 6 -29.98 7.24 32.53
N PRO A 7 -28.97 7.93 33.06
CA PRO A 7 -28.33 9.01 32.31
C PRO A 7 -27.75 8.45 31.03
N ASP A 8 -28.05 9.12 29.94
CA ASP A 8 -27.46 8.89 28.63
C ASP A 8 -25.94 9.13 28.78
N ALA A 9 -25.16 8.03 28.77
CA ALA A 9 -23.71 8.07 28.83
C ALA A 9 -23.15 8.20 27.42
N SER A 10 -23.47 9.30 26.74
CA SER A 10 -22.75 9.70 25.54
C SER A 10 -21.30 9.99 25.92
N LEU A 11 -20.38 9.35 25.22
CA LEU A 11 -18.95 9.61 25.41
C LEU A 11 -18.64 11.07 25.03
N PRO A 12 -17.62 11.69 25.64
CA PRO A 12 -17.22 13.04 25.26
C PRO A 12 -16.89 13.13 23.78
N ASP A 13 -17.32 14.24 23.15
CA ASP A 13 -17.06 14.51 21.72
C ASP A 13 -15.57 14.29 21.40
N GLY A 14 -15.30 13.46 20.38
CA GLY A 14 -13.95 13.11 19.95
C GLY A 14 -13.35 11.84 20.58
N LEU A 15 -13.94 11.28 21.65
CA LEU A 15 -13.45 10.04 22.25
C LEU A 15 -13.84 8.82 21.38
N GLU A 16 -15.03 8.85 20.76
CA GLU A 16 -15.47 7.84 19.81
C GLU A 16 -14.57 7.78 18.59
N ASP A 17 -14.19 8.93 18.02
CA ASP A 17 -13.22 9.05 16.93
C ASP A 17 -11.84 8.52 17.32
N THR A 18 -11.40 8.81 18.54
CA THR A 18 -10.09 8.34 19.05
C THR A 18 -10.10 6.82 19.24
N LEU A 19 -11.18 6.24 19.77
CA LEU A 19 -11.33 4.80 19.92
C LEU A 19 -11.48 4.08 18.58
N ALA A 20 -12.26 4.63 17.64
CA ALA A 20 -12.38 4.10 16.28
C ALA A 20 -11.02 4.07 15.56
N ARG A 21 -10.19 5.12 15.69
CA ARG A 21 -8.82 5.17 15.17
C ARG A 21 -7.90 4.12 15.81
N ALA A 22 -8.10 3.82 17.09
CA ALA A 22 -7.30 2.82 17.80
C ALA A 22 -7.73 1.37 17.47
N THR A 23 -8.98 1.15 17.05
CA THR A 23 -9.56 -0.18 16.80
C THR A 23 -9.79 -0.51 15.33
N GLY A 24 -9.67 0.47 14.42
CA GLY A 24 -9.84 0.30 12.97
C GLY A 24 -8.72 -0.52 12.33
N THR A 25 -9.00 -1.04 11.13
CA THR A 25 -8.00 -1.72 10.28
C THR A 25 -6.86 -0.76 9.88
N ASP A 26 -5.72 -1.31 9.47
CA ASP A 26 -4.60 -0.48 8.97
C ASP A 26 -5.00 0.36 7.74
N ALA A 27 -5.91 -0.14 6.91
CA ALA A 27 -6.45 0.59 5.76
C ALA A 27 -7.29 1.81 6.19
N GLU A 28 -8.20 1.63 7.15
CA GLU A 28 -8.99 2.72 7.70
C GLU A 28 -8.11 3.81 8.33
N ARG A 29 -7.12 3.40 9.13
CA ARG A 29 -6.18 4.32 9.77
C ARG A 29 -5.32 5.06 8.75
N LEU A 30 -4.82 4.36 7.73
CA LEU A 30 -4.04 4.95 6.66
C LEU A 30 -4.83 6.03 5.91
N LEU A 31 -6.07 5.70 5.48
CA LEU A 31 -6.89 6.64 4.72
C LEU A 31 -7.32 7.85 5.58
N ALA A 32 -7.64 7.64 6.84
CA ALA A 32 -7.94 8.73 7.78
C ALA A 32 -6.74 9.66 7.94
N ARG A 33 -5.53 9.08 8.10
CA ARG A 33 -4.30 9.88 8.24
C ARG A 33 -3.97 10.67 6.97
N LEU A 34 -4.17 10.08 5.80
CA LEU A 34 -4.00 10.76 4.51
C LEU A 34 -4.98 11.92 4.35
N ASP A 35 -6.24 11.72 4.73
CA ASP A 35 -7.28 12.76 4.69
C ASP A 35 -6.95 13.95 5.61
N GLU A 36 -6.48 13.67 6.83
CA GLU A 36 -5.99 14.69 7.78
C GLU A 36 -4.83 15.53 7.23
N LEU A 37 -3.92 14.88 6.51
CA LEU A 37 -2.76 15.54 5.90
C LEU A 37 -3.11 16.27 4.60
N GLY A 38 -4.30 16.07 4.04
CA GLY A 38 -4.65 16.50 2.69
C GLY A 38 -3.82 15.77 1.61
N TRP A 39 -3.34 14.56 1.90
CA TRP A 39 -2.45 13.80 1.02
C TRP A 39 -3.21 12.75 0.23
N THR A 40 -2.74 12.52 -0.99
CA THR A 40 -3.27 11.50 -1.90
C THR A 40 -2.33 10.30 -2.00
N VAL A 41 -2.88 9.12 -2.29
CA VAL A 41 -2.13 7.87 -2.43
C VAL A 41 -2.42 7.18 -3.76
N ALA A 42 -1.38 6.55 -4.30
CA ALA A 42 -1.44 5.68 -5.47
C ALA A 42 -0.70 4.37 -5.20
N VAL A 43 -1.09 3.27 -5.86
CA VAL A 43 -0.54 1.94 -5.61
C VAL A 43 0.00 1.31 -6.90
N ALA A 44 1.20 0.72 -6.83
CA ALA A 44 1.82 -0.08 -7.87
C ALA A 44 1.96 -1.53 -7.41
N GLU A 45 1.21 -2.43 -8.00
CA GLU A 45 1.16 -3.83 -7.58
C GLU A 45 1.81 -4.77 -8.60
N SER A 46 2.51 -5.80 -8.13
CA SER A 46 2.94 -6.93 -8.94
C SER A 46 2.31 -8.21 -8.40
N LEU A 47 2.98 -8.94 -7.50
CA LEU A 47 2.48 -10.22 -6.99
C LEU A 47 1.11 -10.12 -6.27
N THR A 48 0.77 -8.99 -5.70
CA THR A 48 -0.50 -8.80 -4.98
C THR A 48 -1.70 -8.68 -5.91
N GLY A 49 -1.49 -8.21 -7.16
CA GLY A 49 -2.48 -8.28 -8.23
C GLY A 49 -3.80 -7.59 -7.94
N GLY A 50 -3.78 -6.43 -7.28
CA GLY A 50 -4.95 -5.64 -6.92
C GLY A 50 -5.41 -5.79 -5.48
N LEU A 51 -4.79 -6.65 -4.66
CA LEU A 51 -5.22 -6.86 -3.26
C LEU A 51 -4.96 -5.65 -2.37
N VAL A 52 -3.88 -4.87 -2.62
CA VAL A 52 -3.59 -3.66 -1.85
C VAL A 52 -4.68 -2.62 -2.12
N VAL A 53 -4.90 -2.29 -3.38
CA VAL A 53 -5.92 -1.29 -3.74
C VAL A 53 -7.32 -1.76 -3.35
N SER A 54 -7.64 -3.05 -3.48
CA SER A 54 -8.92 -3.62 -3.04
C SER A 54 -9.17 -3.33 -1.57
N SER A 55 -8.18 -3.59 -0.70
CA SER A 55 -8.31 -3.35 0.74
C SER A 55 -8.51 -1.87 1.10
N LEU A 56 -7.97 -0.94 0.29
CA LEU A 56 -8.20 0.49 0.47
C LEU A 56 -9.59 0.91 -0.01
N VAL A 57 -10.06 0.35 -1.14
CA VAL A 57 -11.39 0.65 -1.71
C VAL A 57 -12.52 0.14 -0.82
N GLU A 58 -12.31 -0.91 -0.03
CA GLU A 58 -13.29 -1.42 0.95
C GLU A 58 -13.65 -0.38 2.02
N VAL A 59 -12.79 0.61 2.25
CA VAL A 59 -13.02 1.65 3.27
C VAL A 59 -13.92 2.75 2.69
N PRO A 60 -15.10 3.05 3.31
CA PRO A 60 -15.95 4.14 2.88
C PRO A 60 -15.21 5.49 2.87
N GLY A 61 -15.35 6.24 1.79
CA GLY A 61 -14.66 7.52 1.64
C GLY A 61 -13.24 7.46 1.08
N ALA A 62 -12.74 6.28 0.70
CA ALA A 62 -11.42 6.12 0.07
C ALA A 62 -11.18 7.05 -1.13
N SER A 63 -12.23 7.38 -1.89
CA SER A 63 -12.14 8.25 -3.08
C SER A 63 -11.65 9.68 -2.79
N ARG A 64 -11.65 10.13 -1.54
CA ARG A 64 -11.11 11.44 -1.18
C ARG A 64 -9.59 11.50 -1.33
N VAL A 65 -8.90 10.39 -1.06
CA VAL A 65 -7.43 10.33 -1.00
C VAL A 65 -6.81 9.33 -1.97
N LEU A 66 -7.51 8.25 -2.33
CA LEU A 66 -7.02 7.22 -3.25
C LEU A 66 -7.20 7.68 -4.70
N ARG A 67 -6.10 7.80 -5.45
CA ARG A 67 -6.09 8.14 -6.87
C ARG A 67 -6.29 6.93 -7.79
N GLY A 68 -5.86 5.75 -7.34
CA GLY A 68 -5.97 4.51 -8.10
C GLY A 68 -4.76 3.61 -7.96
N ALA A 69 -4.67 2.61 -8.85
CA ALA A 69 -3.56 1.67 -8.85
C ALA A 69 -3.16 1.24 -10.27
N VAL A 70 -1.90 0.80 -10.38
CA VAL A 70 -1.36 0.12 -11.56
C VAL A 70 -0.95 -1.30 -11.15
N VAL A 71 -1.53 -2.31 -11.78
CA VAL A 71 -1.05 -3.70 -11.65
C VAL A 71 -0.03 -3.95 -12.75
N ALA A 72 1.26 -3.73 -12.42
CA ALA A 72 2.41 -3.92 -13.30
C ALA A 72 2.96 -5.35 -13.16
N TYR A 73 2.17 -6.36 -13.62
CA TYR A 73 2.50 -7.77 -13.42
C TYR A 73 3.67 -8.23 -14.32
N ALA A 74 3.63 -7.91 -15.58
CA ALA A 74 4.74 -8.17 -16.52
C ALA A 74 5.92 -7.21 -16.25
N THR A 75 7.15 -7.69 -16.48
CA THR A 75 8.37 -6.91 -16.20
C THR A 75 8.44 -5.63 -17.03
N GLU A 76 8.09 -5.71 -18.31
CA GLU A 76 8.07 -4.58 -19.22
C GLU A 76 7.06 -3.49 -18.86
N VAL A 77 5.97 -3.84 -18.17
CA VAL A 77 4.97 -2.88 -17.67
C VAL A 77 5.54 -2.04 -16.53
N LYS A 78 6.45 -2.60 -15.72
CA LYS A 78 7.15 -1.85 -14.68
C LYS A 78 7.97 -0.71 -15.30
N HIS A 79 8.61 -0.96 -16.46
CA HIS A 79 9.34 0.06 -17.20
C HIS A 79 8.38 1.02 -17.93
N SER A 80 7.54 0.51 -18.81
CA SER A 80 6.77 1.33 -19.75
C SER A 80 5.73 2.22 -19.06
N VAL A 81 5.12 1.73 -17.98
CA VAL A 81 4.07 2.46 -17.25
C VAL A 81 4.63 3.20 -16.03
N LEU A 82 5.46 2.54 -15.22
CA LEU A 82 5.93 3.11 -13.96
C LEU A 82 7.31 3.80 -14.06
N GLY A 83 8.00 3.66 -15.20
CA GLY A 83 9.31 4.27 -15.41
C GLY A 83 10.45 3.61 -14.64
N VAL A 84 10.30 2.35 -14.25
CA VAL A 84 11.40 1.58 -13.66
C VAL A 84 12.53 1.45 -14.68
N ASP A 85 13.78 1.65 -14.25
CA ASP A 85 14.96 1.59 -15.10
C ASP A 85 15.08 0.22 -15.78
N SER A 86 15.14 0.22 -17.09
CA SER A 86 15.28 -1.00 -17.90
C SER A 86 16.59 -1.76 -17.64
N ALA A 87 17.69 -1.04 -17.39
CA ALA A 87 18.98 -1.66 -17.02
C ALA A 87 18.85 -2.37 -15.66
N LEU A 88 18.21 -1.74 -14.67
CA LEU A 88 17.94 -2.37 -13.38
C LEU A 88 17.13 -3.68 -13.53
N LEU A 89 16.10 -3.68 -14.38
CA LEU A 89 15.28 -4.87 -14.64
C LEU A 89 16.06 -5.96 -15.38
N SER A 90 16.94 -5.59 -16.32
CA SER A 90 17.80 -6.52 -17.04
C SER A 90 18.85 -7.17 -16.13
N ASP A 91 19.47 -6.40 -15.26
CA ASP A 91 20.63 -6.83 -14.46
C ASP A 91 20.21 -7.61 -13.20
N HIS A 92 19.07 -7.25 -12.61
CA HIS A 92 18.64 -7.74 -11.30
C HIS A 92 17.27 -8.41 -11.29
N GLY A 93 16.55 -8.42 -12.43
CA GLY A 93 15.18 -8.92 -12.50
C GLY A 93 14.14 -8.00 -11.84
N PRO A 94 12.86 -8.41 -11.92
CA PRO A 94 11.75 -7.59 -11.40
C PRO A 94 11.61 -7.63 -9.88
N VAL A 95 12.24 -8.60 -9.20
CA VAL A 95 12.13 -8.77 -7.73
C VAL A 95 13.41 -8.26 -7.07
N HIS A 96 13.45 -6.95 -6.84
CA HIS A 96 14.62 -6.29 -6.25
C HIS A 96 14.19 -5.05 -5.43
N PRO A 97 14.86 -4.71 -4.31
CA PRO A 97 14.48 -3.56 -3.48
C PRO A 97 14.47 -2.22 -4.25
N ARG A 98 15.42 -2.02 -5.18
CA ARG A 98 15.45 -0.83 -6.03
C ARG A 98 14.27 -0.77 -7.02
N VAL A 99 13.79 -1.93 -7.49
CA VAL A 99 12.59 -2.00 -8.34
C VAL A 99 11.36 -1.56 -7.53
N ALA A 100 11.17 -2.08 -6.31
CA ALA A 100 10.09 -1.64 -5.42
C ALA A 100 10.16 -0.12 -5.18
N ARG A 101 11.35 0.42 -4.90
CA ARG A 101 11.56 1.87 -4.77
C ARG A 101 11.05 2.63 -5.98
N GLN A 102 11.53 2.27 -7.17
CA GLN A 102 11.18 2.98 -8.40
C GLN A 102 9.72 2.80 -8.79
N MET A 103 9.10 1.64 -8.50
CA MET A 103 7.66 1.44 -8.68
C MET A 103 6.85 2.40 -7.79
N ALA A 104 7.22 2.57 -6.53
CA ALA A 104 6.54 3.48 -5.60
C ALA A 104 6.70 4.94 -6.02
N GLU A 105 7.89 5.33 -6.45
CA GLU A 105 8.18 6.68 -6.97
C GLU A 105 7.44 6.93 -8.29
N GLY A 106 7.48 5.96 -9.19
CA GLY A 106 6.85 6.05 -10.51
C GLY A 106 5.32 6.17 -10.44
N VAL A 107 4.66 5.42 -9.58
CA VAL A 107 3.19 5.47 -9.47
C VAL A 107 2.70 6.82 -8.95
N ARG A 108 3.46 7.51 -8.10
CA ARG A 108 3.13 8.87 -7.65
C ARG A 108 3.01 9.84 -8.82
N VAL A 109 3.96 9.76 -9.75
CA VAL A 109 3.98 10.61 -10.94
C VAL A 109 2.88 10.23 -11.92
N ARG A 110 2.70 8.93 -12.16
CA ARG A 110 1.76 8.42 -13.18
C ARG A 110 0.30 8.63 -12.82
N LEU A 111 -0.04 8.61 -11.55
CA LEU A 111 -1.42 8.80 -11.06
C LEU A 111 -1.60 10.14 -10.32
N GLY A 112 -0.64 11.04 -10.44
CA GLY A 112 -0.78 12.45 -10.07
C GLY A 112 -1.64 13.24 -11.07
N THR A 113 -1.74 14.53 -10.83
CA THR A 113 -2.28 15.50 -11.78
C THR A 113 -1.18 16.02 -12.71
N GLU A 114 -1.52 16.86 -13.70
CA GLU A 114 -0.54 17.52 -14.56
C GLU A 114 0.45 18.39 -13.77
N ASP A 115 -0.02 19.00 -12.67
CA ASP A 115 0.75 19.95 -11.89
C ASP A 115 1.43 19.31 -10.68
N GLU A 116 0.94 18.16 -10.17
CA GLU A 116 1.41 17.61 -8.90
C GLU A 116 1.34 16.07 -8.87
N PRO A 117 2.42 15.37 -8.48
CA PRO A 117 2.40 13.93 -8.23
C PRO A 117 1.54 13.60 -7.01
N CYS A 118 1.05 12.35 -6.89
CA CYS A 118 0.47 11.87 -5.64
C CYS A 118 1.49 12.02 -4.50
N HIS A 119 0.99 12.33 -3.29
CA HIS A 119 1.85 12.47 -2.11
C HIS A 119 2.49 11.15 -1.71
N VAL A 120 1.72 10.06 -1.74
CA VAL A 120 2.19 8.73 -1.34
C VAL A 120 2.08 7.74 -2.51
N GLY A 121 3.16 6.99 -2.74
CA GLY A 121 3.17 5.83 -3.62
C GLY A 121 3.49 4.58 -2.83
N ILE A 122 2.67 3.56 -2.94
CA ILE A 122 2.88 2.24 -2.35
C ILE A 122 3.21 1.27 -3.45
N SER A 123 4.21 0.40 -3.28
CA SER A 123 4.50 -0.64 -4.25
C SER A 123 4.72 -2.01 -3.64
N THR A 124 4.47 -3.05 -4.42
CA THR A 124 4.79 -4.44 -4.10
C THR A 124 5.45 -5.13 -5.29
N THR A 125 6.57 -5.82 -5.06
CA THR A 125 7.14 -6.79 -6.00
C THR A 125 7.64 -8.00 -5.21
N GLY A 126 7.61 -9.20 -5.81
CA GLY A 126 8.00 -10.40 -5.09
C GLY A 126 7.55 -11.70 -5.76
N ILE A 127 7.91 -12.80 -5.13
CA ILE A 127 7.67 -14.17 -5.59
C ILE A 127 6.66 -14.85 -4.68
N ALA A 128 5.46 -15.08 -5.19
CA ALA A 128 4.40 -15.77 -4.44
C ALA A 128 4.42 -17.30 -4.61
N GLY A 129 5.24 -17.83 -5.54
CA GLY A 129 5.33 -19.26 -5.83
C GLY A 129 4.21 -19.80 -6.73
N PRO A 130 4.18 -21.14 -6.98
CA PRO A 130 5.08 -22.13 -6.36
C PRO A 130 6.52 -22.08 -6.91
N ASP A 131 6.71 -21.60 -8.14
CA ASP A 131 8.01 -21.54 -8.80
C ASP A 131 8.66 -20.17 -8.63
N SER A 132 9.98 -20.13 -8.74
CA SER A 132 10.77 -18.90 -8.74
C SER A 132 11.58 -18.82 -10.04
N PRO A 133 11.09 -18.06 -11.05
CA PRO A 133 11.82 -17.89 -12.31
C PRO A 133 13.13 -17.11 -12.14
N ASP A 134 13.25 -16.27 -11.11
CA ASP A 134 14.39 -15.39 -10.88
C ASP A 134 15.43 -15.99 -9.91
N GLY A 135 15.28 -17.27 -9.53
CA GLY A 135 16.21 -17.97 -8.63
C GLY A 135 16.20 -17.51 -7.18
N GLN A 136 15.37 -16.53 -6.82
CA GLN A 136 15.19 -16.09 -5.45
C GLN A 136 14.17 -16.96 -4.71
N PRO A 137 14.22 -17.07 -3.37
CA PRO A 137 13.28 -17.88 -2.61
C PRO A 137 11.83 -17.44 -2.81
N VAL A 138 10.91 -18.43 -2.87
CA VAL A 138 9.46 -18.17 -2.79
C VAL A 138 9.18 -17.49 -1.46
N GLY A 139 8.38 -16.43 -1.50
CA GLY A 139 8.10 -15.59 -0.32
C GLY A 139 8.97 -14.35 -0.22
N THR A 140 9.99 -14.18 -1.07
CA THR A 140 10.73 -12.93 -1.17
C THR A 140 9.78 -11.83 -1.66
N VAL A 141 9.62 -10.78 -0.86
CA VAL A 141 8.74 -9.63 -1.16
C VAL A 141 9.46 -8.33 -0.80
N HIS A 142 9.38 -7.36 -1.70
CA HIS A 142 9.84 -6.00 -1.44
C HIS A 142 8.65 -5.03 -1.54
N ILE A 143 8.53 -4.18 -0.53
CA ILE A 143 7.49 -3.16 -0.42
C ILE A 143 8.18 -1.80 -0.45
N GLY A 144 7.81 -0.95 -1.39
CA GLY A 144 8.26 0.44 -1.45
C GLY A 144 7.17 1.38 -0.96
N VAL A 145 7.55 2.39 -0.19
CA VAL A 145 6.68 3.50 0.20
C VAL A 145 7.41 4.80 -0.07
N ALA A 146 6.93 5.57 -1.03
CA ALA A 146 7.45 6.87 -1.40
C ALA A 146 6.53 7.97 -0.86
N THR A 147 7.11 8.96 -0.17
CA THR A 147 6.41 10.11 0.41
C THR A 147 7.14 11.40 0.02
N PRO A 148 6.61 12.61 0.30
CA PRO A 148 7.35 13.85 0.15
C PRO A 148 8.64 13.91 0.99
N LEU A 149 8.73 13.10 2.05
CA LEU A 149 9.88 13.05 2.97
C LEU A 149 10.96 12.06 2.52
N GLY A 150 10.71 11.28 1.45
CA GLY A 150 11.63 10.29 0.91
C GLY A 150 10.99 8.93 0.67
N THR A 151 11.80 7.97 0.21
CA THR A 151 11.33 6.62 -0.12
C THR A 151 11.99 5.58 0.78
N ARG A 152 11.15 4.74 1.41
CA ARG A 152 11.56 3.59 2.21
C ARG A 152 11.24 2.29 1.48
N VAL A 153 12.04 1.26 1.73
CA VAL A 153 11.80 -0.09 1.21
C VAL A 153 11.94 -1.09 2.35
N ALA A 154 10.93 -1.94 2.50
CA ALA A 154 10.97 -3.11 3.37
C ALA A 154 11.17 -4.37 2.51
N SER A 155 12.09 -5.24 2.93
CA SER A 155 12.30 -6.56 2.34
C SER A 155 11.86 -7.63 3.32
N LEU A 156 11.01 -8.55 2.89
CA LEU A 156 10.36 -9.55 3.71
C LEU A 156 10.58 -10.95 3.12
N GLU A 157 10.64 -11.94 3.98
CA GLU A 157 10.57 -13.36 3.64
C GLU A 157 9.28 -13.93 4.23
N LEU A 158 8.29 -14.12 3.39
CA LEU A 158 6.98 -14.62 3.78
C LEU A 158 6.88 -16.12 3.50
N SER A 159 6.17 -16.85 4.36
CA SER A 159 5.97 -18.29 4.21
C SER A 159 4.50 -18.62 4.04
N GLY A 160 4.19 -19.69 3.30
CA GLY A 160 2.82 -20.16 3.08
C GLY A 160 2.52 -20.48 1.64
N THR A 161 1.27 -20.71 1.35
CA THR A 161 0.75 -20.87 -0.01
C THR A 161 0.81 -19.56 -0.78
N ARG A 162 0.74 -19.63 -2.11
CA ARG A 162 0.68 -18.47 -2.99
C ARG A 162 -0.35 -17.40 -2.54
N ASN A 163 -1.54 -17.84 -2.15
CA ASN A 163 -2.59 -16.92 -1.74
C ASN A 163 -2.29 -16.28 -0.37
N GLU A 164 -1.72 -17.02 0.56
CA GLU A 164 -1.30 -16.51 1.87
C GLU A 164 -0.18 -15.48 1.73
N ILE A 165 0.85 -15.76 0.91
CA ILE A 165 1.95 -14.83 0.64
C ILE A 165 1.41 -13.53 0.03
N ARG A 166 0.53 -13.61 -0.97
CA ARG A 166 -0.09 -12.42 -1.59
C ARG A 166 -0.91 -11.61 -0.59
N ALA A 167 -1.73 -12.27 0.21
CA ALA A 167 -2.55 -11.61 1.24
C ALA A 167 -1.70 -10.96 2.34
N MET A 168 -0.64 -11.63 2.80
CA MET A 168 0.32 -11.07 3.75
C MET A 168 1.05 -9.86 3.15
N ALA A 169 1.55 -9.98 1.92
CA ALA A 169 2.23 -8.88 1.23
C ALA A 169 1.34 -7.62 1.12
N ALA A 170 0.05 -7.80 0.81
CA ALA A 170 -0.90 -6.70 0.73
C ALA A 170 -1.10 -6.02 2.09
N ARG A 171 -1.31 -6.79 3.16
CA ARG A 171 -1.43 -6.24 4.53
C ARG A 171 -0.17 -5.50 4.96
N GLN A 172 1.01 -6.09 4.71
CA GLN A 172 2.29 -5.46 5.05
C GLN A 172 2.53 -4.17 4.27
N ALA A 173 2.07 -4.09 3.01
CA ALA A 173 2.17 -2.87 2.21
C ALA A 173 1.34 -1.71 2.79
N VAL A 174 0.11 -1.98 3.21
CA VAL A 174 -0.76 -1.00 3.88
C VAL A 174 -0.14 -0.57 5.22
N ARG A 175 0.34 -1.53 6.01
CA ARG A 175 1.01 -1.27 7.29
C ARG A 175 2.26 -0.40 7.11
N ALA A 176 3.13 -0.75 6.16
CA ALA A 176 4.34 0.02 5.87
C ALA A 176 4.04 1.46 5.44
N ALA A 177 2.95 1.66 4.69
CA ALA A 177 2.50 3.00 4.32
C ALA A 177 2.02 3.81 5.54
N LEU A 178 1.23 3.20 6.42
CA LEU A 178 0.79 3.84 7.68
C LEU A 178 1.97 4.21 8.57
N ASP A 179 2.96 3.32 8.70
CA ASP A 179 4.16 3.57 9.53
C ASP A 179 5.12 4.62 8.92
N ALA A 180 4.90 5.03 7.67
CA ALA A 180 5.70 6.05 6.98
C ALA A 180 5.13 7.48 7.11
N LEU A 181 3.92 7.63 7.68
CA LEU A 181 3.20 8.89 7.87
C LEU A 181 3.23 9.37 9.33
#